data_5c52b58f2719e45ce950b0d8e19f4691
#
_entry.id   5c52b58f2719e45ce950b0d8e19f4691
#
_cell.length_a   1.000
_cell.length_b   1.000
_cell.length_c   1.000
_cell.angle_alpha   90.00
_cell.angle_beta   90.00
_cell.angle_gamma   90.00
#
_symmetry.space_group_name_H-M   'P 1'
#
loop_
_entity.id
_entity.type
_entity.pdbx_description
1 polymer ?
#
loop_
_entity_poly.entity_id
_entity_poly.type
_entity_poly.pdbx_seq_one_letter_code
_entity_poly.pdbx_strand_id
1 'polypeptide(L)'
;MDLDTLKLNPLGLTYAFSIYREYMEYRLTIDKITPQTKEWTSKVHLIKKPRPRKSKDGKTRFQIVVVQDENEDKVAAVLYGEDIEKDAHKLTPFSTYLISTAKVRIPLPYRVPTNRFEWVIDRFTVVEEVKDDNIQDPPLPPPTRLNTIHFAYLQEQQQNKEFDIIAVVVNCGSIKYDGANSNKCREIIIMDTGMNSFILMLWEDFDDVDGSILAAQVAKYPVIVAKRITRTTYGGLSLSTRYNSVILINPPYPQVGRLQNWVADNRPRLMRYSQQNSSRAALSLVMAPEDNDIVPIANI
;
A
#
# COMPACT_ATOMS: atom_id res chain seq x y z
N MET A 1 -31.12 -15.46 20.18
CA MET A 1 -30.64 -15.53 21.55
C MET A 1 -31.22 -14.32 22.26
N ASP A 2 -32.11 -14.57 23.18
CA ASP A 2 -33.08 -13.62 23.69
C ASP A 2 -32.41 -12.56 24.58
N LEU A 3 -32.67 -11.28 24.33
CA LEU A 3 -32.12 -10.12 25.04
C LEU A 3 -32.64 -9.96 26.49
N ASP A 4 -33.55 -10.84 26.91
CA ASP A 4 -34.22 -10.75 28.22
C ASP A 4 -33.48 -11.46 29.38
N THR A 5 -32.27 -12.00 29.14
CA THR A 5 -31.56 -12.77 30.21
C THR A 5 -30.38 -12.04 30.87
N LEU A 6 -30.06 -10.81 30.47
CA LEU A 6 -29.06 -10.00 31.16
C LEU A 6 -29.74 -8.98 32.10
N LYS A 7 -30.31 -9.46 33.22
CA LYS A 7 -30.58 -8.61 34.38
C LYS A 7 -29.26 -8.15 35.03
N LEU A 8 -28.55 -7.25 34.37
CA LEU A 8 -27.48 -6.50 35.04
C LEU A 8 -28.12 -5.51 35.99
N ASN A 9 -27.82 -5.66 37.28
CA ASN A 9 -28.16 -4.73 38.34
C ASN A 9 -27.76 -3.30 37.89
N PRO A 10 -28.58 -2.24 38.11
CA PRO A 10 -28.26 -0.86 37.75
C PRO A 10 -26.86 -0.40 38.22
N LEU A 11 -26.39 -0.94 39.36
CA LEU A 11 -25.04 -0.71 39.87
C LEU A 11 -23.95 -1.35 38.97
N GLY A 12 -24.21 -2.49 38.35
CA GLY A 12 -23.27 -3.16 37.44
C GLY A 12 -23.14 -2.41 36.13
N LEU A 13 -24.24 -1.86 35.60
CA LEU A 13 -24.23 -0.99 34.42
C LEU A 13 -23.46 0.31 34.67
N THR A 14 -23.69 0.95 35.83
CA THR A 14 -22.99 2.18 36.22
C THR A 14 -21.48 1.93 36.40
N TYR A 15 -21.10 0.78 36.96
CA TYR A 15 -19.70 0.39 37.15
C TYR A 15 -19.03 0.07 35.78
N ALA A 16 -19.71 -0.66 34.90
CA ALA A 16 -19.23 -0.93 33.56
C ALA A 16 -19.08 0.36 32.73
N PHE A 17 -20.05 1.29 32.81
CA PHE A 17 -19.96 2.61 32.22
C PHE A 17 -18.83 3.47 32.79
N SER A 18 -18.58 3.38 34.10
CA SER A 18 -17.47 4.10 34.75
C SER A 18 -16.12 3.57 34.28
N ILE A 19 -15.93 2.25 34.24
CA ILE A 19 -14.70 1.63 33.74
C ILE A 19 -14.51 1.95 32.23
N TYR A 20 -15.59 1.90 31.44
CA TYR A 20 -15.54 2.22 30.01
C TYR A 20 -15.20 3.70 29.78
N ARG A 21 -15.75 4.60 30.59
CA ARG A 21 -15.45 6.03 30.54
C ARG A 21 -13.99 6.30 30.94
N GLU A 22 -13.50 5.63 31.97
CA GLU A 22 -12.12 5.70 32.45
C GLU A 22 -11.15 5.16 31.36
N TYR A 23 -11.50 4.07 30.66
CA TYR A 23 -10.74 3.50 29.55
C TYR A 23 -10.72 4.44 28.33
N MET A 24 -11.79 5.19 28.09
CA MET A 24 -11.87 6.18 27.01
C MET A 24 -11.13 7.49 27.36
N GLU A 25 -11.03 7.85 28.62
CA GLU A 25 -10.31 9.05 29.08
C GLU A 25 -8.80 9.00 28.87
N TYR A 26 -8.21 7.80 28.73
CA TYR A 26 -6.77 7.61 28.45
C TYR A 26 -6.42 7.55 26.97
N ARG A 27 -7.39 7.70 26.07
CA ARG A 27 -7.12 7.74 24.62
C ARG A 27 -6.69 9.12 24.19
N LEU A 28 -5.52 9.18 23.56
CA LEU A 28 -4.96 10.40 23.03
C LEU A 28 -4.89 10.35 21.52
N THR A 29 -5.15 11.49 20.89
CA THR A 29 -4.88 11.72 19.48
C THR A 29 -3.39 11.91 19.23
N ILE A 30 -2.92 11.67 18.01
CA ILE A 30 -1.50 11.66 17.66
C ILE A 30 -0.81 12.98 18.03
N ASP A 31 -1.49 14.11 17.86
CA ASP A 31 -0.97 15.47 18.15
C ASP A 31 -0.63 15.69 19.63
N LYS A 32 -1.31 14.98 20.55
CA LYS A 32 -1.12 15.06 22.00
C LYS A 32 -0.04 14.14 22.55
N ILE A 33 0.45 13.21 21.72
CA ILE A 33 1.43 12.21 22.14
C ILE A 33 2.84 12.72 21.88
N THR A 34 3.62 12.86 22.95
CA THR A 34 4.99 13.36 22.96
C THR A 34 5.92 12.38 23.67
N PRO A 35 7.25 12.54 23.59
CA PRO A 35 8.19 11.70 24.34
C PRO A 35 8.01 11.73 25.87
N GLN A 36 7.31 12.73 26.42
CA GLN A 36 7.01 12.88 27.84
C GLN A 36 5.68 12.24 28.24
N THR A 37 4.82 11.90 27.27
CA THR A 37 3.51 11.30 27.52
C THR A 37 3.69 9.86 27.99
N LYS A 38 3.15 9.54 29.16
CA LYS A 38 3.18 8.20 29.77
C LYS A 38 1.81 7.56 29.69
N GLU A 39 1.78 6.23 29.65
CA GLU A 39 0.54 5.43 29.78
C GLU A 39 -0.58 5.89 28.83
N TRP A 40 -0.25 6.02 27.54
CA TRP A 40 -1.21 6.45 26.54
C TRP A 40 -1.69 5.29 25.67
N THR A 41 -2.89 5.42 25.17
CA THR A 41 -3.46 4.60 24.10
C THR A 41 -3.96 5.52 23.00
N SER A 42 -3.72 5.15 21.75
CA SER A 42 -4.27 5.86 20.58
C SER A 42 -5.01 4.89 19.69
N LYS A 43 -6.20 5.30 19.23
CA LYS A 43 -6.98 4.57 18.22
C LYS A 43 -6.58 5.07 16.85
N VAL A 44 -6.04 4.19 16.04
CA VAL A 44 -5.44 4.56 14.77
C VAL A 44 -5.80 3.58 13.65
N HIS A 45 -5.84 4.09 12.44
CA HIS A 45 -6.04 3.34 11.22
C HIS A 45 -4.70 3.12 10.52
N LEU A 46 -4.36 1.89 10.14
CA LEU A 46 -3.13 1.60 9.40
C LEU A 46 -3.31 1.97 7.92
N ILE A 47 -2.71 3.07 7.49
CA ILE A 47 -2.88 3.60 6.12
C ILE A 47 -1.75 3.25 5.15
N LYS A 48 -0.60 2.81 5.67
CA LYS A 48 0.56 2.43 4.85
C LYS A 48 1.43 1.39 5.55
N LYS A 49 1.75 0.31 4.84
CA LYS A 49 2.62 -0.76 5.31
C LYS A 49 3.59 -1.17 4.19
N PRO A 50 4.74 -0.46 4.02
CA PRO A 50 5.80 -0.91 3.12
C PRO A 50 6.43 -2.21 3.63
N ARG A 51 7.16 -2.90 2.76
CA ARG A 51 7.93 -4.09 3.14
C ARG A 51 9.07 -3.76 4.11
N PRO A 52 9.47 -4.72 4.95
CA PRO A 52 10.67 -4.57 5.77
C PRO A 52 11.92 -4.34 4.91
N ARG A 53 12.86 -3.56 5.42
CA ARG A 53 14.11 -3.20 4.74
C ARG A 53 15.30 -3.38 5.66
N LYS A 54 16.49 -3.48 5.05
CA LYS A 54 17.77 -3.42 5.78
C LYS A 54 18.30 -1.99 5.78
N SER A 55 19.00 -1.63 6.85
CA SER A 55 19.80 -0.39 6.92
C SER A 55 20.92 -0.41 5.87
N LYS A 56 21.51 0.75 5.57
CA LYS A 56 22.60 0.87 4.58
C LYS A 56 23.80 -0.04 4.87
N ASP A 57 24.09 -0.27 6.14
CA ASP A 57 25.16 -1.16 6.60
C ASP A 57 24.74 -2.64 6.64
N GLY A 58 23.49 -2.96 6.24
CA GLY A 58 22.94 -4.31 6.22
C GLY A 58 22.63 -4.93 7.60
N LYS A 59 22.99 -4.26 8.70
CA LYS A 59 22.95 -4.85 10.05
C LYS A 59 21.59 -4.84 10.70
N THR A 60 20.77 -3.82 10.40
CA THR A 60 19.47 -3.63 11.05
C THR A 60 18.35 -3.82 10.04
N ARG A 61 17.43 -4.75 10.30
CA ARG A 61 16.18 -4.87 9.58
C ARG A 61 15.13 -3.98 10.24
N PHE A 62 14.37 -3.22 9.45
CA PHE A 62 13.33 -2.33 9.97
C PHE A 62 12.14 -2.25 9.03
N GLN A 63 10.97 -1.94 9.56
CA GLN A 63 9.76 -1.64 8.82
C GLN A 63 9.15 -0.35 9.35
N ILE A 64 8.69 0.53 8.46
CA ILE A 64 8.04 1.79 8.84
C ILE A 64 6.61 1.75 8.34
N VAL A 65 5.67 1.59 9.23
CA VAL A 65 4.25 1.71 8.91
C VAL A 65 3.79 3.14 9.18
N VAL A 66 2.69 3.56 8.56
CA VAL A 66 2.06 4.86 8.84
C VAL A 66 0.65 4.62 9.33
N VAL A 67 0.35 5.18 10.47
CA VAL A 67 -0.99 5.15 11.06
C VAL A 67 -1.59 6.55 11.08
N GLN A 68 -2.92 6.62 11.12
CA GLN A 68 -3.71 7.84 11.11
C GLN A 68 -4.79 7.74 12.16
N ASP A 69 -5.01 8.80 12.93
CA ASP A 69 -6.09 8.88 13.92
C ASP A 69 -7.40 9.44 13.35
N GLU A 70 -8.38 9.65 14.19
CA GLU A 70 -9.69 10.21 13.85
C GLU A 70 -9.65 11.66 13.33
N ASN A 71 -8.62 12.42 13.69
CA ASN A 71 -8.39 13.78 13.23
C ASN A 71 -7.64 13.84 11.87
N GLU A 72 -7.38 12.70 11.25
CA GLU A 72 -6.54 12.54 10.07
C GLU A 72 -5.05 12.87 10.30
N ASP A 73 -4.62 13.03 11.56
CA ASP A 73 -3.21 13.16 11.90
C ASP A 73 -2.47 11.84 11.67
N LYS A 74 -1.25 11.94 11.16
CA LYS A 74 -0.45 10.78 10.75
C LYS A 74 0.84 10.70 11.53
N VAL A 75 1.24 9.49 11.88
CA VAL A 75 2.54 9.23 12.50
C VAL A 75 3.18 7.99 11.89
N ALA A 76 4.51 8.00 11.76
CA ALA A 76 5.28 6.83 11.42
C ALA A 76 5.49 5.96 12.66
N ALA A 77 5.21 4.67 12.56
CA ALA A 77 5.53 3.69 13.58
C ALA A 77 6.59 2.72 13.03
N VAL A 78 7.67 2.53 13.75
CA VAL A 78 8.87 1.81 13.32
C VAL A 78 9.01 0.52 14.11
N LEU A 79 9.16 -0.60 13.39
CA LEU A 79 9.46 -1.91 13.97
C LEU A 79 10.88 -2.29 13.59
N TYR A 80 11.61 -2.95 14.48
CA TYR A 80 12.99 -3.39 14.27
C TYR A 80 13.16 -4.89 14.50
N GLY A 81 14.07 -5.52 13.74
CA GLY A 81 14.53 -6.89 13.97
C GLY A 81 13.39 -7.87 14.21
N GLU A 82 13.39 -8.50 15.37
CA GLU A 82 12.42 -9.53 15.79
C GLU A 82 10.99 -8.99 15.98
N ASP A 83 10.84 -7.69 16.35
CA ASP A 83 9.52 -7.08 16.50
C ASP A 83 8.74 -7.05 15.17
N ILE A 84 9.45 -7.05 14.02
CA ILE A 84 8.82 -7.19 12.70
C ILE A 84 8.13 -8.55 12.57
N GLU A 85 8.80 -9.63 12.96
CA GLU A 85 8.24 -10.98 12.86
C GLU A 85 7.07 -11.16 13.85
N LYS A 86 7.20 -10.57 15.03
CA LYS A 86 6.20 -10.67 16.10
C LYS A 86 4.92 -9.89 15.81
N ASP A 87 5.03 -8.65 15.35
CA ASP A 87 3.90 -7.72 15.33
C ASP A 87 3.50 -7.28 13.93
N ALA A 88 4.42 -7.27 12.93
CA ALA A 88 4.07 -6.81 11.60
C ALA A 88 3.00 -7.68 10.91
N HIS A 89 2.96 -8.99 11.17
CA HIS A 89 1.94 -9.86 10.57
C HIS A 89 0.52 -9.56 11.07
N LYS A 90 0.38 -9.02 12.29
CA LYS A 90 -0.90 -8.61 12.87
C LYS A 90 -1.44 -7.33 12.24
N LEU A 91 -0.54 -6.49 11.71
CA LEU A 91 -0.87 -5.19 11.15
C LEU A 91 -1.37 -5.33 9.71
N THR A 92 -2.67 -5.25 9.49
CA THR A 92 -3.32 -5.29 8.18
C THR A 92 -3.62 -3.87 7.69
N PRO A 93 -3.24 -3.49 6.45
CA PRO A 93 -3.64 -2.20 5.90
C PRO A 93 -5.16 -2.01 5.95
N PHE A 94 -5.58 -0.81 6.35
CA PHE A 94 -6.97 -0.38 6.50
C PHE A 94 -7.76 -1.02 7.64
N SER A 95 -7.11 -1.75 8.55
CA SER A 95 -7.68 -2.12 9.86
C SER A 95 -7.41 -1.02 10.89
N THR A 96 -8.25 -0.97 11.92
CA THR A 96 -8.12 -0.06 13.06
C THR A 96 -7.45 -0.78 14.23
N TYR A 97 -6.55 -0.10 14.89
CA TYR A 97 -5.80 -0.61 16.05
C TYR A 97 -5.86 0.32 17.24
N LEU A 98 -5.83 -0.25 18.43
CA LEU A 98 -5.43 0.42 19.64
C LEU A 98 -3.93 0.17 19.83
N ILE A 99 -3.15 1.24 19.82
CA ILE A 99 -1.71 1.17 20.08
C ILE A 99 -1.45 1.86 21.41
N SER A 100 -0.85 1.13 22.34
CA SER A 100 -0.58 1.63 23.70
C SER A 100 0.92 1.57 23.99
N THR A 101 1.41 2.60 24.68
CA THR A 101 2.75 2.65 25.27
C THR A 101 3.92 2.45 24.30
N ALA A 102 3.73 2.71 23.01
CA ALA A 102 4.85 2.73 22.08
C ALA A 102 5.84 3.84 22.45
N LYS A 103 7.14 3.57 22.25
CA LYS A 103 8.17 4.56 22.53
C LYS A 103 8.10 5.70 21.53
N VAL A 104 7.96 6.93 22.01
CA VAL A 104 7.89 8.15 21.19
C VAL A 104 9.26 8.81 21.11
N ARG A 105 9.69 9.19 19.90
CA ARG A 105 10.98 9.87 19.71
C ARG A 105 10.93 10.83 18.52
N ILE A 106 11.98 11.65 18.41
CA ILE A 106 12.23 12.48 17.21
C ILE A 106 12.65 11.55 16.06
N PRO A 107 12.10 11.73 14.83
CA PRO A 107 12.52 10.98 13.65
C PRO A 107 14.03 11.11 13.38
N LEU A 108 14.64 10.04 12.88
CA LEU A 108 16.07 10.06 12.55
C LEU A 108 16.38 11.08 11.44
N PRO A 109 17.49 11.83 11.50
CA PRO A 109 17.75 12.98 10.61
C PRO A 109 17.77 12.69 9.13
N TYR A 110 18.03 11.43 8.74
CA TYR A 110 18.09 11.01 7.33
C TYR A 110 16.72 10.53 6.79
N ARG A 111 15.63 10.67 7.56
CA ARG A 111 14.28 10.30 7.15
C ARG A 111 13.46 11.54 6.81
N VAL A 112 12.60 11.40 5.82
CA VAL A 112 11.52 12.37 5.60
C VAL A 112 10.47 12.14 6.69
N PRO A 113 10.26 13.08 7.63
CA PRO A 113 9.35 12.90 8.74
C PRO A 113 7.89 12.90 8.25
N THR A 114 7.07 12.03 8.83
CA THR A 114 5.61 12.05 8.63
C THR A 114 4.95 12.99 9.62
N ASN A 115 5.54 13.12 10.82
CA ASN A 115 5.10 13.97 11.91
C ASN A 115 6.34 14.50 12.67
N ARG A 116 6.14 15.40 13.62
CA ARG A 116 7.17 15.89 14.55
C ARG A 116 7.85 14.76 15.33
N PHE A 117 7.09 13.71 15.66
CA PHE A 117 7.57 12.53 16.34
C PHE A 117 7.32 11.27 15.50
N GLU A 118 8.02 10.19 15.83
CA GLU A 118 7.74 8.84 15.36
C GLU A 118 7.57 7.90 16.55
N TRP A 119 6.78 6.85 16.37
CA TRP A 119 6.60 5.80 17.37
C TRP A 119 7.56 4.65 17.06
N VAL A 120 8.01 3.95 18.08
CA VAL A 120 8.74 2.68 17.95
C VAL A 120 7.90 1.61 18.61
N ILE A 121 7.45 0.66 17.81
CA ILE A 121 6.74 -0.52 18.28
C ILE A 121 7.80 -1.54 18.69
N ASP A 122 7.82 -1.90 19.94
CA ASP A 122 8.74 -2.86 20.54
C ASP A 122 7.99 -3.87 21.42
N ARG A 123 8.72 -4.72 22.12
CA ARG A 123 8.15 -5.76 22.99
C ARG A 123 7.22 -5.26 24.10
N PHE A 124 7.28 -3.99 24.46
CA PHE A 124 6.45 -3.37 25.51
C PHE A 124 5.22 -2.68 24.94
N THR A 125 5.16 -2.52 23.63
CA THR A 125 4.02 -1.92 22.94
C THR A 125 2.89 -2.93 22.85
N VAL A 126 1.69 -2.51 23.20
CA VAL A 126 0.46 -3.29 23.00
C VAL A 126 -0.19 -2.84 21.69
N VAL A 127 -0.48 -3.79 20.81
CA VAL A 127 -1.16 -3.56 19.54
C VAL A 127 -2.37 -4.50 19.47
N GLU A 128 -3.57 -3.93 19.51
CA GLU A 128 -4.85 -4.65 19.51
C GLU A 128 -5.68 -4.23 18.31
N GLU A 129 -6.18 -5.18 17.53
CA GLU A 129 -7.08 -4.89 16.41
C GLU A 129 -8.50 -4.63 16.92
N VAL A 130 -9.09 -3.52 16.47
CA VAL A 130 -10.50 -3.20 16.71
C VAL A 130 -11.31 -3.87 15.62
N LYS A 131 -12.13 -4.87 15.97
CA LYS A 131 -12.93 -5.64 15.04
C LYS A 131 -14.21 -4.91 14.63
N ASP A 132 -14.71 -5.22 13.44
CA ASP A 132 -15.91 -4.61 12.87
C ASP A 132 -17.19 -4.89 13.67
N ASP A 133 -17.23 -5.96 14.46
CA ASP A 133 -18.36 -6.35 15.30
C ASP A 133 -18.37 -5.66 16.67
N ASN A 134 -17.38 -4.81 16.96
CA ASN A 134 -17.35 -4.06 18.21
C ASN A 134 -18.30 -2.86 18.15
N ILE A 135 -19.53 -3.06 18.61
CA ILE A 135 -20.59 -2.02 18.63
C ILE A 135 -20.26 -0.88 19.61
N GLN A 136 -19.55 -1.16 20.69
CA GLN A 136 -19.25 -0.17 21.73
C GLN A 136 -18.10 0.75 21.32
N ASP A 137 -17.14 0.23 20.58
CA ASP A 137 -15.97 0.96 20.11
C ASP A 137 -15.68 0.59 18.66
N PRO A 138 -16.49 1.06 17.69
CA PRO A 138 -16.38 0.67 16.29
C PRO A 138 -15.03 1.10 15.70
N PRO A 139 -14.51 0.40 14.68
CA PRO A 139 -13.31 0.81 13.99
C PRO A 139 -13.44 2.21 13.40
N LEU A 140 -12.31 2.87 13.18
CA LEU A 140 -12.28 4.15 12.49
C LEU A 140 -12.78 4.00 11.05
N PRO A 141 -13.51 4.99 10.50
CA PRO A 141 -13.92 4.94 9.11
C PRO A 141 -12.70 4.91 8.18
N PRO A 142 -12.80 4.28 7.00
CA PRO A 142 -11.71 4.26 6.04
C PRO A 142 -11.26 5.67 5.68
N PRO A 143 -9.96 5.90 5.41
CA PRO A 143 -9.47 7.22 5.05
C PRO A 143 -10.10 7.66 3.73
N THR A 144 -10.58 8.92 3.68
CA THR A 144 -11.30 9.47 2.53
C THR A 144 -10.39 10.20 1.54
N ARG A 145 -9.23 10.68 2.01
CA ARG A 145 -8.32 11.50 1.20
C ARG A 145 -7.25 10.65 0.54
N LEU A 146 -7.27 10.66 -0.78
CA LEU A 146 -6.25 10.07 -1.62
C LEU A 146 -5.69 11.15 -2.56
N ASN A 147 -4.41 11.51 -2.37
CA ASN A 147 -3.74 12.47 -3.22
C ASN A 147 -2.94 11.73 -4.29
N THR A 148 -3.41 11.79 -5.54
CA THR A 148 -2.81 11.10 -6.68
C THR A 148 -2.60 12.06 -7.85
N ILE A 149 -1.60 11.76 -8.68
CA ILE A 149 -1.36 12.45 -9.95
C ILE A 149 -2.30 11.87 -11.01
N HIS A 150 -2.96 12.74 -11.76
CA HIS A 150 -3.76 12.34 -12.91
C HIS A 150 -2.87 11.93 -14.10
N PHE A 151 -3.29 10.95 -14.88
CA PHE A 151 -2.51 10.42 -16.01
C PHE A 151 -2.12 11.47 -17.04
N ALA A 152 -2.95 12.48 -17.27
CA ALA A 152 -2.63 13.60 -18.15
C ALA A 152 -1.34 14.34 -17.79
N TYR A 153 -0.94 14.32 -16.50
CA TYR A 153 0.25 15.02 -16.02
C TYR A 153 1.47 14.10 -15.81
N LEU A 154 1.37 12.81 -16.16
CA LEU A 154 2.48 11.86 -15.96
C LEU A 154 3.67 12.17 -16.87
N GLN A 155 3.41 12.68 -18.06
CA GLN A 155 4.47 13.08 -19.01
C GLN A 155 5.29 14.26 -18.50
N GLU A 156 4.70 15.15 -17.71
CA GLU A 156 5.32 16.36 -17.17
C GLU A 156 6.10 16.07 -15.89
N GLN A 157 5.91 14.90 -15.27
CA GLN A 157 6.63 14.56 -14.04
C GLN A 157 8.13 14.43 -14.31
N GLN A 158 8.93 15.01 -13.43
CA GLN A 158 10.39 14.85 -13.47
C GLN A 158 10.78 13.39 -13.23
N GLN A 159 11.82 12.92 -13.92
CA GLN A 159 12.41 11.61 -13.66
C GLN A 159 12.85 11.52 -12.18
N ASN A 160 12.64 10.33 -11.59
CA ASN A 160 12.99 10.03 -10.19
C ASN A 160 12.22 10.81 -9.11
N LYS A 161 11.34 11.75 -9.46
CA LYS A 161 10.40 12.33 -8.51
C LYS A 161 9.33 11.30 -8.17
N GLU A 162 9.09 11.09 -6.87
CA GLU A 162 8.07 10.16 -6.39
C GLU A 162 6.69 10.81 -6.43
N PHE A 163 5.69 10.02 -6.84
CA PHE A 163 4.28 10.40 -6.83
C PHE A 163 3.38 9.18 -6.64
N ASP A 164 2.11 9.43 -6.36
CA ASP A 164 1.09 8.42 -6.16
C ASP A 164 0.09 8.45 -7.33
N ILE A 165 -0.43 7.29 -7.73
CA ILE A 165 -1.47 7.16 -8.76
C ILE A 165 -2.58 6.22 -8.30
N ILE A 166 -3.74 6.35 -8.95
CA ILE A 166 -4.83 5.38 -8.95
C ILE A 166 -5.07 4.90 -10.38
N ALA A 167 -5.23 3.60 -10.58
CA ALA A 167 -5.40 3.04 -11.92
C ALA A 167 -6.10 1.67 -11.91
N VAL A 168 -6.67 1.31 -13.04
CA VAL A 168 -7.14 -0.05 -13.32
C VAL A 168 -6.00 -0.87 -13.91
N VAL A 169 -5.78 -2.09 -13.45
CA VAL A 169 -4.86 -3.03 -14.09
C VAL A 169 -5.61 -3.77 -15.20
N VAL A 170 -5.18 -3.58 -16.44
CA VAL A 170 -5.85 -4.16 -17.62
C VAL A 170 -5.07 -5.31 -18.23
N ASN A 171 -3.78 -5.41 -17.95
CA ASN A 171 -2.95 -6.54 -18.37
C ASN A 171 -1.80 -6.75 -17.38
N CYS A 172 -1.36 -7.99 -17.26
CA CYS A 172 -0.24 -8.39 -16.42
C CYS A 172 0.66 -9.31 -17.28
N GLY A 173 1.83 -8.79 -17.66
CA GLY A 173 2.79 -9.49 -18.49
C GLY A 173 3.48 -10.65 -17.77
N SER A 174 4.29 -11.40 -18.52
CA SER A 174 5.19 -12.41 -17.97
C SER A 174 6.36 -11.78 -17.24
N ILE A 175 7.01 -12.58 -16.42
CA ILE A 175 8.25 -12.20 -15.74
C ILE A 175 9.35 -11.98 -16.79
N LYS A 176 10.11 -10.90 -16.61
CA LYS A 176 11.29 -10.55 -17.39
C LYS A 176 12.49 -10.40 -16.47
N TYR A 177 13.67 -10.53 -17.03
CA TYR A 177 14.93 -10.29 -16.33
C TYR A 177 15.68 -9.18 -17.06
N ASP A 178 16.12 -8.17 -16.33
CA ASP A 178 16.86 -7.05 -16.89
C ASP A 178 18.36 -7.38 -16.94
N GLY A 179 18.89 -7.50 -18.14
CA GLY A 179 20.28 -7.51 -18.55
C GLY A 179 21.27 -8.21 -17.62
N ALA A 180 22.43 -7.55 -17.42
CA ALA A 180 23.60 -8.11 -16.73
C ALA A 180 23.39 -8.41 -15.23
N ASN A 181 22.42 -7.77 -14.58
CA ASN A 181 22.18 -7.94 -13.12
C ASN A 181 21.10 -8.97 -12.81
N SER A 182 20.45 -9.55 -13.84
CA SER A 182 19.33 -10.50 -13.67
C SER A 182 18.21 -10.03 -12.73
N ASN A 183 18.01 -8.71 -12.64
CA ASN A 183 16.94 -8.13 -11.83
C ASN A 183 15.59 -8.53 -12.41
N LYS A 184 14.79 -9.18 -11.59
CA LYS A 184 13.47 -9.66 -11.94
C LYS A 184 12.47 -8.53 -12.00
N CYS A 185 11.65 -8.48 -13.03
CA CYS A 185 10.57 -7.51 -13.15
C CYS A 185 9.36 -8.05 -13.91
N ARG A 186 8.23 -7.40 -13.73
CA ARG A 186 7.01 -7.64 -14.48
C ARG A 186 6.41 -6.33 -14.94
N GLU A 187 6.01 -6.29 -16.20
CA GLU A 187 5.25 -5.18 -16.78
C GLU A 187 3.77 -5.40 -16.53
N ILE A 188 3.12 -4.42 -15.93
CA ILE A 188 1.66 -4.36 -15.90
C ILE A 188 1.17 -3.16 -16.70
N ILE A 189 0.08 -3.33 -17.44
CA ILE A 189 -0.58 -2.21 -18.13
C ILE A 189 -1.66 -1.68 -17.21
N ILE A 190 -1.56 -0.41 -16.87
CA ILE A 190 -2.49 0.34 -16.06
C ILE A 190 -3.23 1.37 -16.89
N MET A 191 -4.48 1.69 -16.52
CA MET A 191 -5.36 2.54 -17.29
C MET A 191 -6.18 3.47 -16.40
N ASP A 192 -6.45 4.68 -16.88
CA ASP A 192 -7.37 5.63 -16.27
C ASP A 192 -8.78 5.58 -16.89
N THR A 193 -9.70 6.41 -16.40
CA THR A 193 -11.07 6.52 -16.93
C THR A 193 -11.14 7.10 -18.34
N GLY A 194 -10.10 7.81 -18.79
CA GLY A 194 -9.97 8.32 -20.17
C GLY A 194 -9.43 7.29 -21.15
N MET A 195 -9.24 6.03 -20.73
CA MET A 195 -8.60 4.97 -21.53
C MET A 195 -7.12 5.24 -21.87
N ASN A 196 -6.47 6.20 -21.18
CA ASN A 196 -5.03 6.39 -21.30
C ASN A 196 -4.32 5.26 -20.55
N SER A 197 -3.32 4.65 -21.20
CA SER A 197 -2.60 3.51 -20.63
C SER A 197 -1.12 3.79 -20.49
N PHE A 198 -0.53 3.25 -19.42
CA PHE A 198 0.89 3.29 -19.12
C PHE A 198 1.38 1.91 -18.68
N ILE A 199 2.67 1.68 -18.85
CA ILE A 199 3.35 0.51 -18.29
C ILE A 199 3.83 0.90 -16.90
N LEU A 200 3.54 0.06 -15.92
CA LEU A 200 4.15 0.11 -14.58
C LEU A 200 5.02 -1.13 -14.39
N MET A 201 6.31 -0.89 -14.16
CA MET A 201 7.30 -1.92 -13.87
C MET A 201 7.28 -2.29 -12.39
N LEU A 202 7.00 -3.54 -12.09
CA LEU A 202 7.08 -4.12 -10.75
C LEU A 202 8.41 -4.87 -10.61
N TRP A 203 9.32 -4.35 -9.79
CA TRP A 203 10.66 -4.90 -9.61
C TRP A 203 10.75 -5.81 -8.38
N GLU A 204 11.51 -6.91 -8.52
CA GLU A 204 11.90 -7.82 -7.42
C GLU A 204 10.69 -8.26 -6.59
N ASP A 205 10.70 -8.00 -5.28
CA ASP A 205 9.61 -8.35 -4.36
C ASP A 205 8.23 -7.83 -4.78
N PHE A 206 8.15 -6.74 -5.56
CA PHE A 206 6.87 -6.25 -6.09
C PHE A 206 6.31 -7.18 -7.16
N ASP A 207 7.17 -7.84 -7.94
CA ASP A 207 6.72 -8.89 -8.86
C ASP A 207 6.31 -10.14 -8.09
N ASP A 208 7.13 -10.58 -7.13
CA ASP A 208 6.87 -11.82 -6.40
C ASP A 208 5.55 -11.82 -5.65
N VAL A 209 5.20 -10.71 -5.01
CA VAL A 209 3.99 -10.60 -4.20
C VAL A 209 2.87 -9.91 -4.95
N ASP A 210 3.02 -8.60 -5.25
CA ASP A 210 1.93 -7.81 -5.85
C ASP A 210 1.67 -8.25 -7.29
N GLY A 211 2.73 -8.50 -8.08
CA GLY A 211 2.64 -8.97 -9.45
C GLY A 211 1.94 -10.32 -9.56
N SER A 212 2.21 -11.25 -8.65
CA SER A 212 1.56 -12.55 -8.61
C SER A 212 0.07 -12.45 -8.26
N ILE A 213 -0.29 -11.60 -7.28
CA ILE A 213 -1.69 -11.34 -6.94
C ILE A 213 -2.43 -10.69 -8.10
N LEU A 214 -1.81 -9.68 -8.75
CA LEU A 214 -2.39 -8.98 -9.89
C LEU A 214 -2.58 -9.91 -11.09
N ALA A 215 -1.61 -10.78 -11.38
CA ALA A 215 -1.72 -11.77 -12.45
C ALA A 215 -2.90 -12.74 -12.24
N ALA A 216 -3.10 -13.19 -11.00
CA ALA A 216 -4.23 -14.05 -10.65
C ALA A 216 -5.60 -13.35 -10.75
N GLN A 217 -5.63 -12.03 -10.64
CA GLN A 217 -6.86 -11.24 -10.60
C GLN A 217 -7.09 -10.38 -11.85
N VAL A 218 -6.19 -10.37 -12.82
CA VAL A 218 -6.22 -9.45 -13.98
C VAL A 218 -7.54 -9.51 -14.76
N ALA A 219 -8.18 -10.67 -14.87
CA ALA A 219 -9.47 -10.83 -15.52
C ALA A 219 -10.63 -10.10 -14.81
N LYS A 220 -10.43 -9.70 -13.56
CA LYS A 220 -11.38 -8.88 -12.78
C LYS A 220 -11.13 -7.38 -12.92
N TYR A 221 -10.04 -6.98 -13.59
CA TYR A 221 -9.59 -5.60 -13.72
C TYR A 221 -9.43 -4.91 -12.36
N PRO A 222 -8.53 -5.39 -11.47
CA PRO A 222 -8.37 -4.82 -10.14
C PRO A 222 -7.93 -3.36 -10.22
N VAL A 223 -8.40 -2.55 -9.28
CA VAL A 223 -7.96 -1.17 -9.11
C VAL A 223 -6.78 -1.15 -8.15
N ILE A 224 -5.73 -0.45 -8.52
CA ILE A 224 -4.57 -0.25 -7.65
C ILE A 224 -4.42 1.22 -7.25
N VAL A 225 -3.90 1.43 -6.04
CA VAL A 225 -3.26 2.67 -5.63
C VAL A 225 -1.77 2.37 -5.50
N ALA A 226 -0.98 2.91 -6.43
CA ALA A 226 0.47 2.77 -6.40
C ALA A 226 1.07 4.05 -5.80
N LYS A 227 1.76 3.90 -4.66
CA LYS A 227 2.35 5.01 -3.93
C LYS A 227 3.87 5.05 -4.08
N ARG A 228 4.43 6.26 -4.19
CA ARG A 228 5.87 6.52 -4.30
C ARG A 228 6.51 5.79 -5.47
N ILE A 229 5.82 5.79 -6.60
CA ILE A 229 6.37 5.34 -7.87
C ILE A 229 7.08 6.49 -8.57
N THR A 230 7.89 6.20 -9.57
CA THR A 230 8.64 7.19 -10.33
C THR A 230 8.41 7.01 -11.82
N ARG A 231 8.60 8.10 -12.57
CA ARG A 231 8.68 8.06 -14.01
C ARG A 231 10.04 7.52 -14.46
N THR A 232 10.04 6.67 -15.48
CA THR A 232 11.24 6.18 -16.14
C THR A 232 11.09 6.29 -17.66
N THR A 233 12.21 6.24 -18.39
CA THR A 233 12.25 6.25 -19.85
C THR A 233 12.60 4.89 -20.44
N TYR A 234 12.67 3.85 -19.62
CA TYR A 234 12.94 2.48 -20.06
C TYR A 234 11.80 1.98 -20.96
N GLY A 235 12.13 1.65 -22.23
CA GLY A 235 11.12 1.23 -23.22
C GLY A 235 10.11 2.31 -23.63
N GLY A 236 10.44 3.60 -23.44
CA GLY A 236 9.56 4.74 -23.65
C GLY A 236 9.10 5.36 -22.34
N LEU A 237 7.96 6.06 -22.34
CA LEU A 237 7.40 6.62 -21.09
C LEU A 237 6.75 5.49 -20.29
N SER A 238 7.37 5.11 -19.18
CA SER A 238 6.86 4.11 -18.25
C SER A 238 7.00 4.55 -16.80
N LEU A 239 6.35 3.82 -15.91
CA LEU A 239 6.39 4.03 -14.46
C LEU A 239 7.13 2.86 -13.81
N SER A 240 7.71 3.10 -12.65
CA SER A 240 8.53 2.10 -11.97
C SER A 240 8.32 2.12 -10.47
N THR A 241 8.21 0.94 -9.88
CA THR A 241 8.31 0.80 -8.42
C THR A 241 9.75 1.08 -7.96
N ARG A 242 9.87 1.57 -6.76
CA ARG A 242 11.12 1.80 -6.03
C ARG A 242 11.06 1.02 -4.72
N TYR A 243 12.20 0.84 -4.08
CA TYR A 243 12.32 0.12 -2.81
C TYR A 243 11.35 0.57 -1.70
N ASN A 244 10.84 1.79 -1.78
CA ASN A 244 9.91 2.39 -0.82
C ASN A 244 8.50 2.57 -1.35
N SER A 245 8.20 2.05 -2.55
CA SER A 245 6.86 2.05 -3.11
C SER A 245 5.90 1.16 -2.31
N VAL A 246 4.61 1.36 -2.51
CA VAL A 246 3.55 0.52 -1.96
C VAL A 246 2.48 0.34 -3.04
N ILE A 247 2.11 -0.89 -3.30
CA ILE A 247 0.97 -1.25 -4.16
C ILE A 247 -0.18 -1.69 -3.25
N LEU A 248 -1.30 -1.01 -3.34
CA LEU A 248 -2.53 -1.37 -2.65
C LEU A 248 -3.53 -1.85 -3.69
N ILE A 249 -4.05 -3.06 -3.53
CA ILE A 249 -4.99 -3.68 -4.47
C ILE A 249 -6.39 -3.56 -3.89
N ASN A 250 -7.28 -2.89 -4.62
CA ASN A 250 -8.66 -2.62 -4.23
C ASN A 250 -8.81 -2.02 -2.81
N PRO A 251 -8.02 -1.01 -2.43
CA PRO A 251 -8.14 -0.43 -1.10
C PRO A 251 -9.47 0.34 -0.94
N PRO A 252 -9.98 0.49 0.30
CA PRO A 252 -11.31 1.03 0.57
C PRO A 252 -11.39 2.57 0.48
N TYR A 253 -10.77 3.19 -0.52
CA TYR A 253 -10.92 4.62 -0.78
C TYR A 253 -12.17 4.88 -1.66
N PRO A 254 -12.93 5.96 -1.44
CA PRO A 254 -14.06 6.31 -2.29
C PRO A 254 -13.69 6.47 -3.76
N GLN A 255 -12.47 6.93 -4.06
CA GLN A 255 -11.94 7.06 -5.41
C GLN A 255 -11.77 5.69 -6.09
N VAL A 256 -11.36 4.67 -5.34
CA VAL A 256 -11.26 3.29 -5.82
C VAL A 256 -12.65 2.74 -6.17
N GLY A 257 -13.65 2.95 -5.30
CA GLY A 257 -15.02 2.53 -5.56
C GLY A 257 -15.59 3.16 -6.84
N ARG A 258 -15.35 4.46 -7.07
CA ARG A 258 -15.76 5.12 -8.33
C ARG A 258 -15.09 4.48 -9.56
N LEU A 259 -13.80 4.15 -9.45
CA LEU A 259 -13.08 3.51 -10.55
C LEU A 259 -13.52 2.06 -10.80
N GLN A 260 -13.89 1.33 -9.74
CA GLN A 260 -14.50 -0.01 -9.84
C GLN A 260 -15.86 0.04 -10.54
N ASN A 261 -16.70 1.02 -10.23
CA ASN A 261 -17.96 1.23 -10.95
C ASN A 261 -17.71 1.53 -12.44
N TRP A 262 -16.75 2.41 -12.74
CA TRP A 262 -16.34 2.67 -14.12
C TRP A 262 -15.86 1.39 -14.84
N VAL A 263 -15.11 0.51 -14.17
CA VAL A 263 -14.70 -0.80 -14.71
C VAL A 263 -15.92 -1.65 -15.06
N ALA A 264 -16.92 -1.72 -14.19
CA ALA A 264 -18.15 -2.49 -14.44
C ALA A 264 -18.86 -1.98 -15.70
N ASP A 265 -19.02 -0.65 -15.84
CA ASP A 265 -19.67 -0.01 -16.97
C ASP A 265 -18.90 -0.15 -18.30
N ASN A 266 -17.57 -0.25 -18.23
CA ASN A 266 -16.69 -0.30 -19.41
C ASN A 266 -16.08 -1.67 -19.67
N ARG A 267 -16.53 -2.73 -19.02
CA ARG A 267 -15.97 -4.09 -19.11
C ARG A 267 -15.81 -4.59 -20.57
N PRO A 268 -16.78 -4.41 -21.48
CA PRO A 268 -16.61 -4.86 -22.89
C PRO A 268 -15.49 -4.12 -23.64
N ARG A 269 -15.24 -2.85 -23.30
CA ARG A 269 -14.14 -2.06 -23.89
C ARG A 269 -12.79 -2.52 -23.36
N LEU A 270 -12.69 -2.80 -22.06
CA LEU A 270 -11.48 -3.32 -21.42
C LEU A 270 -11.11 -4.70 -21.97
N MET A 271 -12.09 -5.59 -22.17
CA MET A 271 -11.87 -6.90 -22.78
C MET A 271 -11.28 -6.79 -24.19
N ARG A 272 -11.85 -5.93 -25.04
CA ARG A 272 -11.33 -5.69 -26.40
C ARG A 272 -9.90 -5.14 -26.37
N TYR A 273 -9.62 -4.19 -25.49
CA TYR A 273 -8.28 -3.63 -25.31
C TYR A 273 -7.26 -4.71 -24.88
N SER A 274 -7.59 -5.54 -23.90
CA SER A 274 -6.73 -6.63 -23.43
C SER A 274 -6.43 -7.65 -24.52
N GLN A 275 -7.43 -8.04 -25.32
CA GLN A 275 -7.26 -8.97 -26.44
C GLN A 275 -6.33 -8.41 -27.53
N GLN A 276 -6.50 -7.14 -27.92
CA GLN A 276 -5.66 -6.49 -28.93
C GLN A 276 -4.19 -6.41 -28.49
N ASN A 277 -3.92 -6.12 -27.23
CA ASN A 277 -2.55 -6.03 -26.72
C ASN A 277 -1.89 -7.40 -26.50
N SER A 278 -2.65 -8.42 -26.18
CA SER A 278 -2.14 -9.80 -26.12
C SER A 278 -1.74 -10.29 -27.51
N SER A 279 -2.50 -9.97 -28.55
CA SER A 279 -2.18 -10.30 -29.93
C SER A 279 -0.93 -9.57 -30.44
N ARG A 280 -0.73 -8.29 -30.08
CA ARG A 280 0.49 -7.53 -30.42
C ARG A 280 1.74 -8.10 -29.75
N ALA A 281 1.65 -8.49 -28.48
CA ALA A 281 2.76 -9.14 -27.78
C ALA A 281 3.12 -10.49 -28.39
N ALA A 282 2.14 -11.27 -28.84
CA ALA A 282 2.37 -12.53 -29.55
C ALA A 282 3.01 -12.32 -30.92
N LEU A 283 2.60 -11.28 -31.68
CA LEU A 283 3.19 -10.93 -32.96
C LEU A 283 4.64 -10.45 -32.84
N SER A 284 4.99 -9.72 -31.76
CA SER A 284 6.38 -9.30 -31.52
C SER A 284 7.32 -10.47 -31.17
N LEU A 285 6.78 -11.58 -30.66
CA LEU A 285 7.55 -12.81 -30.40
C LEU A 285 7.77 -13.63 -31.67
N VAL A 286 6.95 -13.46 -32.70
CA VAL A 286 7.06 -14.18 -34.00
C VAL A 286 8.05 -13.50 -34.95
N MET A 287 8.44 -12.25 -34.67
CA MET A 287 9.39 -11.47 -35.51
C MET A 287 10.82 -11.45 -34.92
N ALA A 288 11.26 -12.52 -34.26
CA ALA A 288 12.70 -12.76 -34.15
C ALA A 288 13.23 -13.10 -35.57
N PRO A 289 14.27 -12.40 -36.07
CA PRO A 289 14.82 -12.74 -37.39
C PRO A 289 15.29 -14.19 -37.35
N GLU A 290 14.86 -14.97 -38.35
CA GLU A 290 15.42 -16.28 -38.57
C GLU A 290 16.92 -16.12 -38.85
N ASP A 291 17.75 -17.03 -38.29
CA ASP A 291 19.22 -17.01 -38.36
C ASP A 291 19.78 -17.02 -39.82
N ASN A 292 18.94 -17.00 -40.81
CA ASN A 292 19.31 -17.00 -42.26
C ASN A 292 19.62 -15.61 -42.83
N ASP A 293 19.35 -14.52 -42.11
CA ASP A 293 19.62 -13.14 -42.56
C ASP A 293 20.93 -12.55 -42.03
N ILE A 294 21.75 -13.32 -41.37
CA ILE A 294 23.09 -12.91 -40.93
C ILE A 294 24.07 -13.05 -42.06
N VAL A 295 24.26 -12.00 -42.87
CA VAL A 295 25.36 -11.93 -43.82
C VAL A 295 26.64 -11.60 -43.07
N PRO A 296 27.69 -12.44 -43.16
CA PRO A 296 28.97 -12.14 -42.50
C PRO A 296 29.59 -10.90 -43.12
N ILE A 297 30.04 -9.97 -42.29
CA ILE A 297 30.69 -8.67 -42.66
C ILE A 297 32.03 -8.86 -43.38
N ALA A 298 32.44 -10.06 -43.70
CA ALA A 298 33.74 -10.36 -44.33
C ALA A 298 33.79 -10.16 -45.87
N ASN A 299 32.73 -9.62 -46.50
CA ASN A 299 32.65 -9.44 -47.97
C ASN A 299 32.23 -8.02 -48.38
N ILE A 300 32.72 -6.98 -47.69
CA ILE A 300 32.66 -5.60 -48.18
C ILE A 300 34.09 -5.07 -48.32
#